data_298acee2ab9a8e4f40dfc309d49b8391
#
_entry.id   298acee2ab9a8e4f40dfc309d49b8391
#
_cell.length_a   1.000
_cell.length_b   1.000
_cell.length_c   1.000
_cell.angle_alpha   90.00
_cell.angle_beta   90.00
_cell.angle_gamma   90.00
#
_symmetry.space_group_name_H-M   'P 1'
#
loop_
_entity.id
_entity.type
_entity.pdbx_description
1 polymer ?
#
loop_
_entity_poly.entity_id
_entity_poly.type
_entity_poly.pdbx_seq_one_letter_code
_entity_poly.pdbx_strand_id
1 'polypeptide(L)'
;MMGRRERMEELDILAEAKRRFISVLQSRREAGGESIDLEEEVIVSGPLSSREALGQPCREDFPLLRGKEVLMQAVCSGAAGQAFTSDSGRFRGTLADVMQMPLNGSFERAVLIATMNASLRSLGLIEKTVHCKDEGPKRCASCMSEWIEEQDCERVGLIGMQPALLEALIQALGPDKVMISDLAEAGSVRFGVKVLDGMDCSEMFKSCQLILITGSTLANGTVDDLLLKARQHKRRVVFYGTTCAGASFLLGWERWCPCSD
;
A
#
# COMPACT_ATOMS: atom_id res chain seq x y z
N MET A 1 13.69 -20.38 37.90
CA MET A 1 12.78 -19.31 37.47
C MET A 1 12.94 -19.14 35.99
N MET A 2 12.12 -19.82 35.19
CA MET A 2 12.11 -19.66 33.73
C MET A 2 11.19 -18.50 33.39
N GLY A 3 11.77 -17.41 32.88
CA GLY A 3 11.02 -16.23 32.44
C GLY A 3 10.01 -16.60 31.37
N ARG A 4 8.77 -16.13 31.54
CA ARG A 4 7.75 -16.11 30.50
C ARG A 4 8.32 -15.36 29.28
N ARG A 5 8.66 -16.08 28.24
CA ARG A 5 8.71 -15.49 26.88
C ARG A 5 7.27 -15.10 26.58
N GLU A 6 6.95 -13.80 26.64
CA GLU A 6 5.75 -13.27 26.07
C GLU A 6 5.73 -13.75 24.61
N ARG A 7 4.74 -14.56 24.26
CA ARG A 7 4.43 -14.87 22.87
C ARG A 7 4.09 -13.53 22.25
N MET A 8 4.97 -13.01 21.39
CA MET A 8 4.62 -11.91 20.49
C MET A 8 3.42 -12.41 19.69
N GLU A 9 2.27 -11.78 19.88
CA GLU A 9 1.10 -12.07 19.09
C GLU A 9 1.49 -11.89 17.62
N GLU A 10 1.30 -12.93 16.85
CA GLU A 10 1.52 -12.93 15.41
C GLU A 10 0.54 -11.92 14.81
N LEU A 11 1.07 -10.83 14.25
CA LEU A 11 0.23 -9.83 13.58
C LEU A 11 -0.30 -10.46 12.29
N ASP A 12 -1.59 -10.40 12.08
CA ASP A 12 -2.23 -10.68 10.80
C ASP A 12 -3.05 -9.45 10.41
N ILE A 13 -2.34 -8.49 9.90
CA ILE A 13 -2.85 -7.16 9.56
C ILE A 13 -3.97 -7.23 8.53
N LEU A 14 -3.80 -8.08 7.52
CA LEU A 14 -4.80 -8.16 6.45
C LEU A 14 -6.07 -8.87 6.92
N ALA A 15 -5.96 -9.87 7.79
CA ALA A 15 -7.12 -10.48 8.43
C ALA A 15 -7.84 -9.50 9.36
N GLU A 16 -7.11 -8.66 10.09
CA GLU A 16 -7.71 -7.60 10.91
C GLU A 16 -8.44 -6.56 10.05
N ALA A 17 -7.84 -6.10 8.94
CA ALA A 17 -8.49 -5.20 8.01
C ALA A 17 -9.78 -5.82 7.45
N LYS A 18 -9.75 -7.09 7.06
CA LYS A 18 -10.90 -7.85 6.59
C LYS A 18 -12.02 -7.93 7.65
N ARG A 19 -11.69 -8.23 8.92
CA ARG A 19 -12.67 -8.25 10.01
C ARG A 19 -13.33 -6.88 10.21
N ARG A 20 -12.54 -5.80 10.22
CA ARG A 20 -13.07 -4.44 10.36
C ARG A 20 -13.92 -4.03 9.18
N PHE A 21 -13.54 -4.43 7.97
CA PHE A 21 -14.35 -4.18 6.78
C PHE A 21 -15.74 -4.83 6.91
N ILE A 22 -15.81 -6.10 7.29
CA ILE A 22 -17.09 -6.80 7.54
C ILE A 22 -17.91 -6.06 8.61
N SER A 23 -17.26 -5.65 9.71
CA SER A 23 -17.93 -4.91 10.78
C SER A 23 -18.51 -3.57 10.30
N VAL A 24 -17.79 -2.85 9.42
CA VAL A 24 -18.29 -1.60 8.82
C VAL A 24 -19.56 -1.86 7.99
N LEU A 25 -19.56 -2.89 7.14
CA LEU A 25 -20.74 -3.24 6.33
C LEU A 25 -21.95 -3.61 7.21
N GLN A 26 -21.73 -4.41 8.25
CA GLN A 26 -22.77 -4.82 9.19
C GLN A 26 -23.36 -3.63 9.96
N SER A 27 -22.51 -2.79 10.55
CA SER A 27 -22.94 -1.64 11.33
C SER A 27 -23.73 -0.63 10.49
N ARG A 28 -23.36 -0.42 9.22
CA ARG A 28 -24.09 0.46 8.32
C ARG A 28 -25.46 -0.11 7.96
N ARG A 29 -25.55 -1.43 7.73
CA ARG A 29 -26.81 -2.13 7.44
C ARG A 29 -27.75 -2.03 8.64
N GLU A 30 -27.27 -2.27 9.84
CA GLU A 30 -28.05 -2.17 11.08
C GLU A 30 -28.55 -0.74 11.36
N ALA A 31 -27.76 0.25 11.01
CA ALA A 31 -28.14 1.67 11.12
C ALA A 31 -29.12 2.15 10.03
N GLY A 32 -29.51 1.29 9.07
CA GLY A 32 -30.37 1.64 7.94
C GLY A 32 -29.69 2.58 6.92
N GLY A 33 -28.36 2.67 6.94
CA GLY A 33 -27.59 3.44 5.98
C GLY A 33 -27.25 2.64 4.71
N GLU A 34 -26.64 3.31 3.73
CA GLU A 34 -26.08 2.64 2.56
C GLU A 34 -25.07 1.57 2.98
N SER A 35 -25.27 0.34 2.51
CA SER A 35 -24.40 -0.80 2.72
C SER A 35 -24.35 -1.62 1.44
N ILE A 36 -23.30 -2.44 1.31
CA ILE A 36 -23.15 -3.37 0.18
C ILE A 36 -23.64 -4.73 0.61
N ASP A 37 -24.45 -5.38 -0.24
CA ASP A 37 -24.85 -6.76 -0.01
C ASP A 37 -23.68 -7.71 -0.23
N LEU A 38 -23.63 -8.80 0.52
CA LEU A 38 -22.60 -9.81 0.34
C LEU A 38 -22.72 -10.56 -1.00
N GLU A 39 -23.90 -10.54 -1.60
CA GLU A 39 -24.17 -11.07 -2.96
C GLU A 39 -23.81 -10.09 -4.08
N GLU A 40 -23.34 -8.88 -3.75
CA GLU A 40 -22.88 -7.90 -4.74
C GLU A 40 -21.73 -8.45 -5.58
N GLU A 41 -21.82 -8.27 -6.89
CA GLU A 41 -20.83 -8.77 -7.83
C GLU A 41 -19.51 -8.00 -7.69
N VAL A 42 -18.41 -8.77 -7.64
CA VAL A 42 -17.03 -8.26 -7.70
C VAL A 42 -16.37 -8.77 -8.96
N ILE A 43 -15.84 -7.85 -9.76
CA ILE A 43 -15.13 -8.19 -10.99
C ILE A 43 -13.70 -7.67 -10.91
N VAL A 44 -12.73 -8.60 -11.05
CA VAL A 44 -11.31 -8.28 -11.27
C VAL A 44 -10.93 -8.80 -12.65
N SER A 45 -10.81 -7.90 -13.62
CA SER A 45 -10.65 -8.26 -15.03
C SER A 45 -9.27 -8.78 -15.41
N GLY A 46 -8.30 -8.65 -14.54
CA GLY A 46 -6.88 -8.98 -14.75
C GLY A 46 -6.00 -7.73 -14.54
N PRO A 47 -4.69 -7.85 -14.81
CA PRO A 47 -3.78 -6.71 -14.67
C PRO A 47 -4.11 -5.64 -15.71
N LEU A 48 -4.06 -4.39 -15.27
CA LEU A 48 -4.14 -3.25 -16.17
C LEU A 48 -2.89 -3.21 -17.07
N SER A 49 -3.08 -2.87 -18.35
CA SER A 49 -1.97 -2.52 -19.22
C SER A 49 -1.24 -1.28 -18.67
N SER A 50 0.02 -1.08 -19.05
CA SER A 50 0.79 0.10 -18.62
C SER A 50 0.06 1.41 -18.93
N ARG A 51 -0.63 1.47 -20.07
CA ARG A 51 -1.43 2.63 -20.47
C ARG A 51 -2.65 2.87 -19.57
N GLU A 52 -3.34 1.81 -19.20
CA GLU A 52 -4.49 1.91 -18.28
C GLU A 52 -4.06 2.29 -16.88
N ALA A 53 -2.90 1.81 -16.43
CA ALA A 53 -2.36 2.04 -15.10
C ALA A 53 -1.67 3.40 -14.93
N LEU A 54 -0.90 3.84 -15.93
CA LEU A 54 -0.02 5.01 -15.86
C LEU A 54 -0.38 6.13 -16.84
N GLY A 55 -1.26 5.87 -17.82
CA GLY A 55 -1.52 6.83 -18.90
C GLY A 55 -0.30 7.00 -19.81
N GLN A 56 0.18 8.23 -19.95
CA GLN A 56 1.41 8.63 -20.66
C GLN A 56 2.39 9.20 -19.66
N PRO A 57 3.13 8.37 -18.90
CA PRO A 57 4.02 8.85 -17.87
C PRO A 57 5.22 9.58 -18.48
N CYS A 58 5.65 10.66 -17.84
CA CYS A 58 6.84 11.42 -18.24
C CYS A 58 8.19 10.74 -17.92
N ARG A 59 8.15 9.54 -17.29
CA ARG A 59 9.31 8.74 -16.90
C ARG A 59 9.14 7.29 -17.32
N GLU A 60 10.26 6.62 -17.64
CA GLU A 60 10.28 5.21 -18.04
C GLU A 60 10.84 4.26 -16.95
N ASP A 61 11.22 4.79 -15.80
CA ASP A 61 11.88 4.05 -14.73
C ASP A 61 10.92 3.55 -13.63
N PHE A 62 9.61 3.67 -13.86
CA PHE A 62 8.63 3.10 -12.93
C PHE A 62 8.70 1.57 -12.86
N PRO A 63 8.63 0.96 -11.66
CA PRO A 63 8.63 -0.49 -11.47
C PRO A 63 7.59 -1.22 -12.32
N LEU A 64 6.41 -0.64 -12.50
CA LEU A 64 5.32 -1.19 -13.32
C LEU A 64 5.70 -1.31 -14.82
N LEU A 65 6.65 -0.50 -15.31
CA LEU A 65 7.16 -0.58 -16.68
C LEU A 65 8.33 -1.56 -16.83
N ARG A 66 9.05 -1.86 -15.75
CA ARG A 66 10.30 -2.64 -15.75
C ARG A 66 10.27 -3.86 -14.85
N GLY A 67 9.38 -3.87 -13.87
CA GLY A 67 9.32 -4.88 -12.83
C GLY A 67 8.34 -6.01 -13.11
N LYS A 68 8.20 -6.88 -12.14
CA LYS A 68 7.20 -7.96 -12.09
C LYS A 68 5.90 -7.51 -11.41
N GLU A 69 5.83 -6.28 -10.91
CA GLU A 69 4.61 -5.75 -10.32
C GLU A 69 3.60 -5.38 -11.40
N VAL A 70 2.36 -5.68 -11.12
CA VAL A 70 1.20 -5.32 -11.95
C VAL A 70 0.16 -4.60 -11.08
N LEU A 71 -0.69 -3.81 -11.71
CA LEU A 71 -1.81 -3.15 -11.05
C LEU A 71 -3.10 -3.89 -11.37
N MET A 72 -3.72 -4.45 -10.33
CA MET A 72 -5.03 -5.09 -10.41
C MET A 72 -6.11 -4.09 -10.06
N GLN A 73 -7.27 -4.21 -10.72
CA GLN A 73 -8.44 -3.38 -10.43
C GLN A 73 -9.66 -4.25 -10.18
N ALA A 74 -10.30 -4.03 -9.04
CA ALA A 74 -11.63 -4.53 -8.74
C ALA A 74 -12.68 -3.46 -9.03
N VAL A 75 -13.84 -3.91 -9.49
CA VAL A 75 -15.08 -3.12 -9.56
C VAL A 75 -16.09 -3.78 -8.64
N CYS A 76 -16.69 -2.99 -7.75
CA CYS A 76 -17.74 -3.40 -6.83
C CYS A 76 -18.70 -2.23 -6.63
N SER A 77 -20.00 -2.45 -6.77
CA SER A 77 -21.06 -1.42 -6.67
C SER A 77 -20.73 -0.14 -7.46
N GLY A 78 -20.26 -0.31 -8.70
CA GLY A 78 -19.95 0.78 -9.62
C GLY A 78 -18.67 1.57 -9.33
N ALA A 79 -17.98 1.30 -8.24
CA ALA A 79 -16.71 1.96 -7.91
C ALA A 79 -15.49 1.06 -8.22
N ALA A 80 -14.35 1.71 -8.49
CA ALA A 80 -13.09 1.03 -8.74
C ALA A 80 -12.13 1.15 -7.54
N GLY A 81 -11.44 0.05 -7.24
CA GLY A 81 -10.35 0.01 -6.27
C GLY A 81 -9.16 -0.78 -6.84
N GLN A 82 -7.97 -0.33 -6.56
CA GLN A 82 -6.75 -0.90 -7.13
C GLN A 82 -5.80 -1.44 -6.07
N ALA A 83 -5.01 -2.43 -6.46
CA ALA A 83 -3.92 -3.00 -5.65
C ALA A 83 -2.75 -3.41 -6.54
N PHE A 84 -1.54 -3.02 -6.14
CA PHE A 84 -0.30 -3.54 -6.72
C PHE A 84 -0.01 -4.94 -6.18
N THR A 85 0.43 -5.83 -7.06
CA THR A 85 0.81 -7.21 -6.74
C THR A 85 1.88 -7.72 -7.70
N SER A 86 2.63 -8.74 -7.29
CA SER A 86 3.55 -9.49 -8.16
C SER A 86 2.88 -10.67 -8.85
N ASP A 87 1.69 -11.07 -8.40
CA ASP A 87 0.94 -12.20 -8.94
C ASP A 87 -0.44 -11.74 -9.39
N SER A 88 -0.80 -12.03 -10.62
CA SER A 88 -1.99 -11.50 -11.26
C SER A 88 -2.91 -12.60 -11.80
N GLY A 89 -4.18 -12.28 -11.88
CA GLY A 89 -5.19 -13.19 -12.40
C GLY A 89 -6.50 -12.48 -12.65
N ARG A 90 -7.56 -13.26 -12.84
CA ARG A 90 -8.92 -12.78 -12.98
C ARG A 90 -9.78 -13.38 -11.89
N PHE A 91 -10.73 -12.59 -11.41
CA PHE A 91 -11.73 -13.05 -10.47
C PHE A 91 -13.09 -12.49 -10.85
N ARG A 92 -14.12 -13.31 -10.72
CA ARG A 92 -15.52 -12.90 -10.80
C ARG A 92 -16.32 -13.75 -9.83
N GLY A 93 -17.01 -13.11 -8.93
CA GLY A 93 -17.82 -13.75 -7.91
C GLY A 93 -18.53 -12.71 -7.08
N THR A 94 -19.01 -13.09 -5.90
CA THR A 94 -19.67 -12.18 -4.97
C THR A 94 -18.68 -11.59 -3.95
N LEU A 95 -19.11 -10.55 -3.26
CA LEU A 95 -18.35 -10.01 -2.12
C LEU A 95 -18.17 -11.09 -1.04
N ALA A 96 -19.16 -11.97 -0.84
CA ALA A 96 -19.05 -13.13 0.05
C ALA A 96 -17.91 -14.06 -0.34
N ASP A 97 -17.77 -14.35 -1.65
CA ASP A 97 -16.66 -15.21 -2.15
C ASP A 97 -15.30 -14.58 -1.85
N VAL A 98 -15.15 -13.25 -2.06
CA VAL A 98 -13.92 -12.54 -1.69
C VAL A 98 -13.67 -12.60 -0.18
N MET A 99 -14.72 -12.45 0.63
CA MET A 99 -14.58 -12.54 2.09
C MET A 99 -14.25 -13.96 2.60
N GLN A 100 -14.54 -15.00 1.83
CA GLN A 100 -14.21 -16.38 2.17
C GLN A 100 -12.88 -16.85 1.56
N MET A 101 -12.32 -16.06 0.64
CA MET A 101 -11.08 -16.40 -0.05
C MET A 101 -9.91 -16.58 0.94
N PRO A 102 -9.17 -17.70 0.84
CA PRO A 102 -7.94 -17.89 1.61
C PRO A 102 -6.86 -16.92 1.11
N LEU A 103 -6.13 -16.26 2.02
CA LEU A 103 -5.15 -15.23 1.67
C LEU A 103 -3.72 -15.80 1.54
N ASN A 104 -3.59 -16.95 0.89
CA ASN A 104 -2.32 -17.70 0.82
C ASN A 104 -1.31 -17.06 -0.16
N GLY A 105 -1.79 -16.48 -1.25
CA GLY A 105 -0.97 -15.90 -2.31
C GLY A 105 -1.13 -14.39 -2.42
N SER A 106 -0.23 -13.77 -3.17
CA SER A 106 -0.29 -12.32 -3.46
C SER A 106 -1.49 -11.95 -4.32
N PHE A 107 -1.96 -12.87 -5.17
CA PHE A 107 -3.15 -12.65 -5.99
C PHE A 107 -4.41 -12.51 -5.13
N GLU A 108 -4.66 -13.48 -4.24
CA GLU A 108 -5.85 -13.48 -3.37
C GLU A 108 -5.85 -12.26 -2.43
N ARG A 109 -4.68 -11.91 -1.89
CA ARG A 109 -4.53 -10.69 -1.08
C ARG A 109 -4.83 -9.44 -1.89
N ALA A 110 -4.35 -9.35 -3.15
CA ALA A 110 -4.62 -8.22 -4.03
C ALA A 110 -6.11 -8.12 -4.40
N VAL A 111 -6.80 -9.25 -4.66
CA VAL A 111 -8.24 -9.29 -4.90
C VAL A 111 -9.00 -8.73 -3.70
N LEU A 112 -8.70 -9.20 -2.48
CA LEU A 112 -9.31 -8.68 -1.26
C LEU A 112 -9.07 -7.17 -1.09
N ILE A 113 -7.83 -6.72 -1.23
CA ILE A 113 -7.43 -5.31 -1.05
C ILE A 113 -8.14 -4.41 -2.07
N ALA A 114 -8.10 -4.78 -3.36
CA ALA A 114 -8.75 -4.00 -4.41
C ALA A 114 -10.28 -3.95 -4.21
N THR A 115 -10.88 -5.06 -3.76
CA THR A 115 -12.31 -5.12 -3.44
C THR A 115 -12.68 -4.24 -2.24
N MET A 116 -11.91 -4.29 -1.15
CA MET A 116 -12.12 -3.37 0.00
C MET A 116 -12.00 -1.91 -0.43
N ASN A 117 -11.01 -1.56 -1.26
CA ASN A 117 -10.84 -0.22 -1.79
C ASN A 117 -12.06 0.21 -2.62
N ALA A 118 -12.55 -0.65 -3.53
CA ALA A 118 -13.72 -0.37 -4.36
C ALA A 118 -14.98 -0.20 -3.51
N SER A 119 -15.23 -1.13 -2.59
CA SER A 119 -16.42 -1.15 -1.75
C SER A 119 -16.47 0.06 -0.80
N LEU A 120 -15.37 0.41 -0.15
CA LEU A 120 -15.32 1.58 0.74
C LEU A 120 -15.49 2.89 -0.04
N ARG A 121 -14.97 2.94 -1.28
CA ARG A 121 -15.17 4.08 -2.18
C ARG A 121 -16.64 4.21 -2.60
N SER A 122 -17.33 3.13 -2.98
CA SER A 122 -18.73 3.16 -3.36
C SER A 122 -19.63 3.64 -2.22
N LEU A 123 -19.25 3.36 -0.98
CA LEU A 123 -19.93 3.85 0.22
C LEU A 123 -19.54 5.31 0.61
N GLY A 124 -18.72 5.98 -0.17
CA GLY A 124 -18.24 7.33 0.14
C GLY A 124 -17.38 7.44 1.40
N LEU A 125 -16.83 6.33 1.88
CA LEU A 125 -16.00 6.30 3.11
C LEU A 125 -14.55 6.63 2.86
N ILE A 126 -14.05 6.37 1.66
CA ILE A 126 -12.69 6.69 1.23
C ILE A 126 -12.67 7.21 -0.20
N GLU A 127 -11.60 7.94 -0.50
CA GLU A 127 -11.25 8.39 -1.83
C GLU A 127 -9.85 7.89 -2.20
N LYS A 128 -9.39 8.26 -3.40
CA LYS A 128 -7.99 8.00 -3.83
C LYS A 128 -7.63 6.52 -3.85
N THR A 129 -8.53 5.72 -4.43
CA THR A 129 -8.39 4.27 -4.59
C THR A 129 -7.86 3.84 -5.96
N VAL A 130 -7.71 4.80 -6.89
CA VAL A 130 -7.21 4.59 -8.24
C VAL A 130 -5.89 5.34 -8.42
N HIS A 131 -4.89 4.67 -9.00
CA HIS A 131 -3.54 5.20 -9.17
C HIS A 131 -3.51 6.44 -10.06
N CYS A 132 -2.71 7.42 -9.70
CA CYS A 132 -2.51 8.64 -10.49
C CYS A 132 -1.83 8.32 -11.84
N LYS A 133 -2.24 9.04 -12.89
CA LYS A 133 -1.76 8.85 -14.27
C LYS A 133 -1.03 10.10 -14.77
N ASP A 134 -0.39 9.94 -15.93
CA ASP A 134 0.22 11.03 -16.69
C ASP A 134 1.24 11.85 -15.86
N GLU A 135 0.96 13.11 -15.60
CA GLU A 135 1.77 14.01 -14.76
C GLU A 135 1.55 13.80 -13.24
N GLY A 136 0.62 12.93 -12.85
CA GLY A 136 0.29 12.67 -11.45
C GLY A 136 1.49 12.29 -10.58
N PRO A 137 2.36 11.34 -11.01
CA PRO A 137 3.56 10.99 -10.25
C PRO A 137 4.54 12.15 -10.07
N LYS A 138 4.66 13.04 -11.06
CA LYS A 138 5.51 14.24 -10.96
C LYS A 138 4.93 15.25 -9.96
N ARG A 139 3.62 15.50 -10.00
CA ARG A 139 2.95 16.34 -8.98
C ARG A 139 3.09 15.74 -7.60
N CYS A 140 2.96 14.42 -7.49
CA CYS A 140 3.17 13.69 -6.24
C CYS A 140 4.58 13.92 -5.69
N ALA A 141 5.60 13.89 -6.55
CA ALA A 141 6.97 14.18 -6.14
C ALA A 141 7.14 15.61 -5.60
N SER A 142 6.54 16.61 -6.25
CA SER A 142 6.57 18.00 -5.75
C SER A 142 5.88 18.11 -4.38
N CYS A 143 4.69 17.50 -4.22
CA CYS A 143 4.01 17.46 -2.93
C CYS A 143 4.83 16.72 -1.86
N MET A 144 5.64 15.70 -2.23
CA MET A 144 6.50 15.00 -1.28
C MET A 144 7.63 15.89 -0.77
N SER A 145 8.26 16.68 -1.64
CA SER A 145 9.31 17.61 -1.22
C SER A 145 8.78 18.62 -0.22
N GLU A 146 7.64 19.23 -0.49
CA GLU A 146 6.99 20.17 0.43
C GLU A 146 6.58 19.51 1.75
N TRP A 147 5.92 18.36 1.66
CA TRP A 147 5.43 17.65 2.83
C TRP A 147 6.54 17.15 3.76
N ILE A 148 7.67 16.64 3.21
CA ILE A 148 8.76 16.10 4.03
C ILE A 148 9.51 17.18 4.79
N GLU A 149 9.60 18.40 4.27
CA GLU A 149 10.22 19.53 4.95
C GLU A 149 9.44 19.97 6.20
N GLU A 150 8.13 19.72 6.23
CA GLU A 150 7.27 19.98 7.37
C GLU A 150 7.35 18.88 8.45
N GLN A 151 7.98 17.74 8.16
CA GLN A 151 8.06 16.64 9.11
C GLN A 151 9.25 16.83 10.06
N ASP A 152 9.01 16.65 11.36
CA ASP A 152 10.07 16.64 12.37
C ASP A 152 10.86 15.33 12.31
N CYS A 153 11.73 15.19 11.30
CA CYS A 153 12.58 14.02 11.14
C CYS A 153 13.92 14.38 10.49
N GLU A 154 15.01 13.85 11.04
CA GLU A 154 16.35 14.02 10.48
C GLU A 154 16.64 13.03 9.36
N ARG A 155 16.08 11.82 9.45
CA ARG A 155 16.26 10.72 8.50
C ARG A 155 14.92 10.07 8.16
N VAL A 156 14.75 9.75 6.89
CA VAL A 156 13.55 9.07 6.37
C VAL A 156 13.93 7.74 5.71
N GLY A 157 13.13 6.71 5.98
CA GLY A 157 13.18 5.44 5.27
C GLY A 157 12.04 5.32 4.27
N LEU A 158 12.34 4.92 3.05
CA LEU A 158 11.36 4.60 2.01
C LEU A 158 11.37 3.09 1.76
N ILE A 159 10.26 2.41 1.98
CA ILE A 159 10.08 0.98 1.70
C ILE A 159 9.22 0.83 0.47
N GLY A 160 9.80 0.22 -0.58
CA GLY A 160 9.25 0.09 -1.93
C GLY A 160 9.80 1.16 -2.88
N MET A 161 10.25 0.72 -4.06
CA MET A 161 10.85 1.61 -5.06
C MET A 161 9.78 2.42 -5.78
N GLN A 162 9.72 3.69 -5.45
CA GLN A 162 8.99 4.70 -6.22
C GLN A 162 9.98 5.80 -6.61
N PRO A 163 10.49 5.78 -7.86
CA PRO A 163 11.62 6.63 -8.27
C PRO A 163 11.38 8.12 -8.08
N ALA A 164 10.16 8.60 -8.38
CA ALA A 164 9.85 10.02 -8.26
C ALA A 164 9.82 10.49 -6.78
N LEU A 165 9.31 9.64 -5.87
CA LEU A 165 9.32 9.94 -4.44
C LEU A 165 10.74 9.88 -3.87
N LEU A 166 11.53 8.87 -4.26
CA LEU A 166 12.92 8.74 -3.82
C LEU A 166 13.74 9.97 -4.24
N GLU A 167 13.61 10.38 -5.49
CA GLU A 167 14.29 11.57 -6.01
C GLU A 167 13.87 12.83 -5.26
N ALA A 168 12.57 13.02 -5.00
CA ALA A 168 12.05 14.16 -4.26
C ALA A 168 12.59 14.21 -2.82
N LEU A 169 12.61 13.07 -2.12
CA LEU A 169 13.17 12.97 -0.76
C LEU A 169 14.67 13.31 -0.73
N ILE A 170 15.43 12.82 -1.71
CA ILE A 170 16.87 13.10 -1.80
C ILE A 170 17.11 14.60 -2.13
N GLN A 171 16.30 15.21 -2.98
CA GLN A 171 16.40 16.63 -3.28
C GLN A 171 16.09 17.51 -2.06
N ALA A 172 15.09 17.14 -1.27
CA ALA A 172 14.67 17.88 -0.09
C ALA A 172 15.66 17.71 1.09
N LEU A 173 16.11 16.49 1.37
CA LEU A 173 16.87 16.16 2.59
C LEU A 173 18.36 15.93 2.37
N GLY A 174 18.77 15.60 1.15
CA GLY A 174 20.08 15.08 0.82
C GLY A 174 20.20 13.55 0.91
N PRO A 175 21.12 12.94 0.12
CA PRO A 175 21.22 11.47 0.01
C PRO A 175 21.60 10.77 1.33
N ASP A 176 22.35 11.43 2.21
CA ASP A 176 22.81 10.86 3.49
C ASP A 176 21.67 10.73 4.52
N LYS A 177 20.53 11.39 4.29
CA LYS A 177 19.38 11.37 5.18
C LYS A 177 18.25 10.46 4.70
N VAL A 178 18.41 9.86 3.52
CA VAL A 178 17.39 9.00 2.91
C VAL A 178 17.90 7.57 2.82
N MET A 179 17.13 6.62 3.32
CA MET A 179 17.35 5.18 3.15
C MET A 179 16.22 4.61 2.29
N ILE A 180 16.56 3.69 1.40
CA ILE A 180 15.60 2.99 0.52
C ILE A 180 15.79 1.49 0.64
N SER A 181 14.69 0.74 0.71
CA SER A 181 14.70 -0.72 0.57
C SER A 181 13.64 -1.17 -0.43
N ASP A 182 13.96 -2.23 -1.17
CA ASP A 182 13.07 -2.81 -2.16
C ASP A 182 13.38 -4.29 -2.38
N LEU A 183 12.34 -5.11 -2.65
CA LEU A 183 12.48 -6.55 -2.87
C LEU A 183 13.13 -6.89 -4.22
N ALA A 184 12.85 -6.11 -5.25
CA ALA A 184 13.31 -6.39 -6.61
C ALA A 184 14.63 -5.69 -6.97
N GLU A 185 14.95 -4.58 -6.29
CA GLU A 185 16.09 -3.72 -6.62
C GLU A 185 17.22 -3.77 -5.57
N ALA A 186 17.18 -4.70 -4.64
CA ALA A 186 18.20 -4.88 -3.60
C ALA A 186 19.63 -4.89 -4.17
N GLY A 187 20.53 -4.11 -3.56
CA GLY A 187 21.93 -3.99 -3.96
C GLY A 187 22.21 -3.01 -5.10
N SER A 188 21.19 -2.51 -5.82
CA SER A 188 21.36 -1.45 -6.82
C SER A 188 21.67 -0.10 -6.18
N VAL A 189 22.06 0.88 -7.00
CA VAL A 189 22.23 2.27 -6.58
C VAL A 189 21.24 3.12 -7.36
N ARG A 190 20.44 3.93 -6.65
CA ARG A 190 19.46 4.85 -7.24
C ARG A 190 19.67 6.25 -6.71
N PHE A 191 19.83 7.23 -7.59
CA PHE A 191 20.08 8.64 -7.23
C PHE A 191 21.19 8.80 -6.17
N GLY A 192 22.26 7.97 -6.27
CA GLY A 192 23.40 7.99 -5.34
C GLY A 192 23.18 7.23 -4.02
N VAL A 193 22.01 6.65 -3.79
CA VAL A 193 21.70 5.88 -2.58
C VAL A 193 21.65 4.39 -2.89
N LYS A 194 22.29 3.57 -2.04
CA LYS A 194 22.25 2.10 -2.15
C LYS A 194 20.88 1.59 -1.68
N VAL A 195 20.24 0.75 -2.52
CA VAL A 195 18.97 0.09 -2.18
C VAL A 195 19.25 -1.10 -1.27
N LEU A 196 18.67 -1.09 -0.08
CA LEU A 196 18.72 -2.18 0.89
C LEU A 196 17.81 -3.33 0.47
N ASP A 197 18.07 -4.51 1.00
CA ASP A 197 17.18 -5.66 0.83
C ASP A 197 15.84 -5.40 1.55
N GLY A 198 14.73 -5.54 0.82
CA GLY A 198 13.39 -5.38 1.38
C GLY A 198 13.05 -6.40 2.46
N MET A 199 13.74 -7.56 2.50
CA MET A 199 13.60 -8.56 3.56
C MET A 199 14.45 -8.24 4.80
N ASP A 200 15.54 -7.50 4.64
CA ASP A 200 16.41 -7.06 5.75
C ASP A 200 16.62 -5.55 5.74
N CYS A 201 15.60 -4.83 6.18
CA CYS A 201 15.65 -3.38 6.36
C CYS A 201 15.78 -2.95 7.84
N SER A 202 16.30 -3.81 8.72
CA SER A 202 16.40 -3.58 10.17
C SER A 202 17.20 -2.32 10.51
N GLU A 203 18.24 -1.99 9.75
CA GLU A 203 19.03 -0.79 9.95
C GLU A 203 18.23 0.49 9.70
N MET A 204 17.31 0.47 8.75
CA MET A 204 16.40 1.60 8.47
C MET A 204 15.55 1.94 9.70
N PHE A 205 14.99 0.92 10.38
CA PHE A 205 14.19 1.13 11.58
C PHE A 205 15.02 1.60 12.79
N LYS A 206 16.31 1.32 12.84
CA LYS A 206 17.21 1.86 13.88
C LYS A 206 17.52 3.32 13.63
N SER A 207 17.75 3.71 12.37
CA SER A 207 18.36 4.99 11.99
C SER A 207 17.35 6.08 11.60
N CYS A 208 16.17 5.71 11.05
CA CYS A 208 15.19 6.67 10.58
C CYS A 208 14.09 6.93 11.61
N GLN A 209 13.64 8.17 11.73
CA GLN A 209 12.52 8.56 12.59
C GLN A 209 11.18 8.33 11.92
N LEU A 210 11.11 8.55 10.61
CA LEU A 210 9.94 8.38 9.77
C LEU A 210 10.18 7.27 8.75
N ILE A 211 9.23 6.33 8.63
CA ILE A 211 9.26 5.25 7.64
C ILE A 211 8.04 5.38 6.73
N LEU A 212 8.30 5.60 5.45
CA LEU A 212 7.28 5.56 4.40
C LEU A 212 7.16 4.14 3.87
N ILE A 213 5.98 3.54 3.95
CA ILE A 213 5.76 2.14 3.56
C ILE A 213 4.78 2.09 2.38
N THR A 214 5.19 1.44 1.28
CA THR A 214 4.28 1.21 0.14
C THR A 214 3.12 0.31 0.52
N GLY A 215 1.93 0.62 -0.01
CA GLY A 215 0.77 -0.23 0.17
C GLY A 215 0.91 -1.64 -0.41
N SER A 216 1.82 -1.87 -1.36
CA SER A 216 2.07 -3.21 -1.94
C SER A 216 2.58 -4.23 -0.92
N THR A 217 3.08 -3.77 0.24
CA THR A 217 3.47 -4.64 1.37
C THR A 217 2.30 -5.47 1.94
N LEU A 218 1.07 -4.98 1.79
CA LEU A 218 -0.14 -5.74 2.12
C LEU A 218 -0.34 -6.94 1.17
N ALA A 219 -0.15 -6.72 -0.13
CA ALA A 219 -0.34 -7.76 -1.13
C ALA A 219 0.78 -8.80 -1.11
N ASN A 220 2.03 -8.39 -0.90
CA ASN A 220 3.17 -9.31 -0.83
C ASN A 220 3.34 -9.98 0.56
N GLY A 221 2.59 -9.52 1.58
CA GLY A 221 2.58 -10.12 2.92
C GLY A 221 3.73 -9.72 3.83
N THR A 222 4.47 -8.64 3.52
CA THR A 222 5.59 -8.19 4.36
C THR A 222 5.19 -7.17 5.43
N VAL A 223 3.97 -6.65 5.38
CA VAL A 223 3.49 -5.56 6.24
C VAL A 223 3.56 -5.90 7.73
N ASP A 224 3.29 -7.14 8.12
CA ASP A 224 3.27 -7.58 9.52
C ASP A 224 4.65 -7.44 10.17
N ASP A 225 5.69 -7.93 9.51
CA ASP A 225 7.08 -7.83 9.97
C ASP A 225 7.56 -6.37 10.00
N LEU A 226 7.21 -5.57 9.00
CA LEU A 226 7.57 -4.15 8.95
C LEU A 226 6.94 -3.36 10.10
N LEU A 227 5.66 -3.59 10.40
CA LEU A 227 4.99 -2.92 11.51
C LEU A 227 5.49 -3.40 12.87
N LEU A 228 5.87 -4.67 12.99
CA LEU A 228 6.52 -5.18 14.18
C LEU A 228 7.84 -4.47 14.43
N LYS A 229 8.72 -4.34 13.42
CA LYS A 229 9.97 -3.59 13.51
C LYS A 229 9.73 -2.12 13.85
N ALA A 230 8.73 -1.48 13.23
CA ALA A 230 8.37 -0.10 13.54
C ALA A 230 7.98 0.10 15.01
N ARG A 231 7.15 -0.81 15.55
CA ARG A 231 6.77 -0.81 16.98
C ARG A 231 7.97 -1.01 17.90
N GLN A 232 8.83 -2.00 17.62
CA GLN A 232 10.03 -2.29 18.40
C GLN A 232 10.96 -1.08 18.51
N HIS A 233 11.10 -0.33 17.43
CA HIS A 233 11.97 0.85 17.35
C HIS A 233 11.22 2.17 17.60
N LYS A 234 9.91 2.13 17.89
CA LYS A 234 9.05 3.31 18.13
C LYS A 234 9.12 4.32 16.98
N ARG A 235 9.02 3.82 15.74
CA ARG A 235 9.08 4.66 14.53
C ARG A 235 7.71 5.07 14.09
N ARG A 236 7.59 6.31 13.62
CA ARG A 236 6.40 6.78 12.93
C ARG A 236 6.36 6.14 11.55
N VAL A 237 5.19 5.62 11.19
CA VAL A 237 4.94 5.01 9.90
C VAL A 237 3.88 5.81 9.18
N VAL A 238 4.14 6.10 7.90
CA VAL A 238 3.16 6.67 6.98
C VAL A 238 3.08 5.77 5.76
N PHE A 239 1.90 5.26 5.47
CA PHE A 239 1.68 4.45 4.27
C PHE A 239 1.51 5.33 3.04
N TYR A 240 1.95 4.88 1.87
CA TYR A 240 1.74 5.60 0.63
C TYR A 240 1.18 4.71 -0.49
N GLY A 241 0.54 5.35 -1.47
CA GLY A 241 -0.07 4.71 -2.62
C GLY A 241 -1.54 4.34 -2.44
N THR A 242 -2.13 3.80 -3.50
CA THR A 242 -3.56 3.47 -3.58
C THR A 242 -3.90 2.13 -2.92
N THR A 243 -2.97 1.17 -2.97
CA THR A 243 -3.17 -0.19 -2.45
C THR A 243 -3.62 -0.19 -0.99
N CYS A 244 -3.03 0.67 -0.16
CA CYS A 244 -3.35 0.71 1.28
C CYS A 244 -4.57 1.58 1.63
N ALA A 245 -5.32 2.13 0.66
CA ALA A 245 -6.38 3.10 0.95
C ALA A 245 -7.43 2.57 1.96
N GLY A 246 -8.03 1.45 1.67
CA GLY A 246 -9.03 0.82 2.54
C GLY A 246 -8.44 0.33 3.87
N ALA A 247 -7.27 -0.32 3.82
CA ALA A 247 -6.61 -0.79 5.04
C ALA A 247 -6.24 0.38 5.97
N SER A 248 -5.74 1.49 5.43
CA SER A 248 -5.41 2.68 6.23
C SER A 248 -6.64 3.26 6.91
N PHE A 249 -7.77 3.37 6.21
CA PHE A 249 -9.03 3.80 6.81
C PHE A 249 -9.50 2.84 7.91
N LEU A 250 -9.54 1.54 7.62
CA LEU A 250 -10.03 0.53 8.55
C LEU A 250 -9.18 0.39 9.81
N LEU A 251 -7.87 0.57 9.69
CA LEU A 251 -6.91 0.38 10.78
C LEU A 251 -6.48 1.69 11.45
N GLY A 252 -6.94 2.83 10.94
CA GLY A 252 -6.59 4.14 11.47
C GLY A 252 -5.14 4.54 11.21
N TRP A 253 -4.58 4.13 10.07
CA TRP A 253 -3.20 4.45 9.70
C TRP A 253 -3.08 5.80 9.00
N GLU A 254 -1.98 6.47 9.24
CA GLU A 254 -1.60 7.64 8.45
C GLU A 254 -1.26 7.22 7.02
N ARG A 255 -1.89 7.87 6.05
CA ARG A 255 -1.67 7.61 4.62
C ARG A 255 -1.39 8.89 3.87
N TRP A 256 -0.35 8.86 3.06
CA TRP A 256 0.02 9.93 2.16
C TRP A 256 -0.13 9.49 0.70
N CYS A 257 -1.06 10.07 -0.03
CA CYS A 257 -1.30 9.82 -1.45
C CYS A 257 -2.12 10.98 -2.07
N PRO A 258 -1.53 12.17 -2.27
CA PRO A 258 -2.30 13.37 -2.61
C PRO A 258 -2.88 13.36 -4.02
N CYS A 259 -2.22 12.71 -4.98
CA CYS A 259 -2.51 12.85 -6.42
C CYS A 259 -3.27 11.67 -7.04
N SER A 260 -3.68 10.66 -6.27
CA SER A 260 -4.54 9.57 -6.74
C SER A 260 -6.00 9.99 -6.84
N ASP A 261 -6.79 9.23 -7.62
CA ASP A 261 -8.23 9.44 -7.84
C ASP A 261 -9.10 8.50 -6.99
#